data_b8b9f8b68dd1ae0dbcea3f0c30fc2455
#
_entry.id   b8b9f8b68dd1ae0dbcea3f0c30fc2455
#
_cell.length_a   1.000
_cell.length_b   1.000
_cell.length_c   1.000
_cell.angle_alpha   90.00
_cell.angle_beta   90.00
_cell.angle_gamma   90.00
#
_symmetry.space_group_name_H-M   'P 1'
#
loop_
_entity.id
_entity.type
_entity.pdbx_description
1 polymer ?
#
loop_
_entity_poly.entity_id
_entity_poly.type
_entity_poly.pdbx_seq_one_letter_code
_entity_poly.pdbx_strand_id
1 'polypeptide(L)'
;MSAPNLLIIMSDEHDPRYMGASGDTFVKTPNLDRLAAGGTRFSNAYTNCPICVPARAAFATGAYVNDIGYWDNAIAYEGAYKGWGHVLQAHGIRSESIGKLHYRSERDDTGFDAEHLAMHVYQGVGMVWGSIRDPMLTEPPHGGRMLGPTIGAGESTYTRYDNDVTVRTCEWLADAAGREKPWCLYVGLVAPHFPFIVAQEFLDLYPLDELPPRKLLPSAGYQRHPWVQAQHDFWPNDDLFADETEKRTAMAAYLALTSWMDHNVGRILGQLDATGLADSTRVIYTSDHGDNVGHRGLWGKSNFYQESACVPMIISGSDVPVA
;
A
#
# COMPACT_ATOMS: atom_id res chain seq x y z
N MET A 1 1.21 25.62 21.96
CA MET A 1 2.07 24.93 20.96
C MET A 1 1.32 24.99 19.63
N SER A 2 1.98 25.32 18.54
CA SER A 2 1.40 25.22 17.19
C SER A 2 1.08 23.76 16.89
N ALA A 3 0.05 23.52 16.07
CA ALA A 3 -0.23 22.16 15.58
C ALA A 3 0.99 21.62 14.80
N PRO A 4 1.36 20.33 14.96
CA PRO A 4 2.45 19.76 14.18
C PRO A 4 2.08 19.66 12.70
N ASN A 5 3.08 19.62 11.83
CA ASN A 5 2.91 19.16 10.45
C ASN A 5 2.52 17.69 10.44
N LEU A 6 1.89 17.24 9.36
CA LEU A 6 1.51 15.84 9.20
C LEU A 6 2.04 15.31 7.86
N LEU A 7 2.88 14.29 7.92
CA LEU A 7 3.33 13.52 6.77
C LEU A 7 2.70 12.12 6.84
N ILE A 8 1.84 11.80 5.88
CA ILE A 8 1.23 10.48 5.76
C ILE A 8 1.88 9.77 4.58
N ILE A 9 2.50 8.62 4.80
CA ILE A 9 3.07 7.76 3.76
C ILE A 9 2.24 6.48 3.72
N MET A 10 1.56 6.23 2.60
CA MET A 10 0.77 5.03 2.39
C MET A 10 1.36 4.23 1.24
N SER A 11 1.80 3.00 1.54
CA SER A 11 2.15 1.99 0.53
C SER A 11 0.87 1.30 -0.01
N ASP A 12 1.02 0.47 -1.01
CA ASP A 12 -0.05 -0.38 -1.54
C ASP A 12 0.34 -1.85 -1.38
N GLU A 13 -0.53 -2.64 -0.76
CA GLU A 13 -0.37 -4.09 -0.68
C GLU A 13 0.75 -4.56 0.26
N HIS A 14 1.13 -3.76 1.29
CA HIS A 14 2.16 -4.14 2.27
C HIS A 14 1.55 -4.93 3.43
N ASP A 15 1.83 -6.23 3.47
CA ASP A 15 1.52 -7.08 4.61
C ASP A 15 2.46 -6.77 5.78
N PRO A 16 1.96 -6.33 6.95
CA PRO A 16 2.77 -5.90 8.08
C PRO A 16 3.67 -7.00 8.67
N ARG A 17 3.43 -8.25 8.35
CA ARG A 17 4.28 -9.37 8.79
C ARG A 17 5.64 -9.35 8.09
N TYR A 18 5.75 -8.72 6.92
CA TYR A 18 7.00 -8.52 6.20
C TYR A 18 7.62 -7.15 6.55
N MET A 19 7.92 -6.97 7.83
CA MET A 19 8.60 -5.79 8.38
C MET A 19 9.42 -6.20 9.60
N GLY A 20 10.67 -5.76 9.70
CA GLY A 20 11.56 -6.10 10.82
C GLY A 20 10.98 -5.71 12.17
N ALA A 21 10.40 -4.53 12.29
CA ALA A 21 9.71 -4.07 13.50
C ALA A 21 8.52 -4.95 13.92
N SER A 22 7.98 -5.78 13.03
CA SER A 22 6.95 -6.77 13.36
C SER A 22 7.51 -8.13 13.80
N GLY A 23 8.83 -8.26 13.86
CA GLY A 23 9.52 -9.48 14.27
C GLY A 23 9.98 -10.36 13.11
N ASP A 24 9.80 -9.94 11.86
CA ASP A 24 10.39 -10.64 10.72
C ASP A 24 11.90 -10.39 10.68
N THR A 25 12.68 -11.46 10.63
CA THR A 25 14.15 -11.38 10.61
C THR A 25 14.72 -11.52 9.19
N PHE A 26 13.88 -11.88 8.23
CA PHE A 26 14.28 -12.16 6.87
C PHE A 26 14.17 -10.92 5.97
N VAL A 27 13.03 -10.22 6.00
CA VAL A 27 12.80 -9.01 5.22
C VAL A 27 13.69 -7.84 5.69
N LYS A 28 14.09 -7.00 4.77
CA LYS A 28 14.97 -5.84 5.06
C LYS A 28 14.17 -4.53 4.94
N THR A 29 13.78 -3.99 6.11
CA THR A 29 13.02 -2.74 6.22
C THR A 29 13.64 -1.77 7.26
N PRO A 30 14.94 -1.45 7.15
CA PRO A 30 15.66 -0.69 8.20
C PRO A 30 15.09 0.71 8.44
N ASN A 31 14.47 1.34 7.45
CA ASN A 31 13.92 2.68 7.59
C ASN A 31 12.57 2.68 8.33
N LEU A 32 11.70 1.72 8.02
CA LEU A 32 10.46 1.49 8.78
C LEU A 32 10.76 1.01 10.20
N ASP A 33 11.77 0.17 10.38
CA ASP A 33 12.20 -0.30 11.70
C ASP A 33 12.69 0.88 12.57
N ARG A 34 13.46 1.79 11.97
CA ARG A 34 13.90 3.04 12.64
C ARG A 34 12.72 3.93 12.97
N LEU A 35 11.75 4.09 12.05
CA LEU A 35 10.55 4.88 12.29
C LEU A 35 9.73 4.29 13.44
N ALA A 36 9.56 2.99 13.48
CA ALA A 36 8.86 2.28 14.55
C ALA A 36 9.58 2.41 15.90
N ALA A 37 10.92 2.31 15.92
CA ALA A 37 11.72 2.48 17.13
C ALA A 37 11.65 3.90 17.71
N GLY A 38 11.34 4.91 16.90
CA GLY A 38 11.15 6.31 17.30
C GLY A 38 9.69 6.72 17.54
N GLY A 39 8.75 5.77 17.59
CA GLY A 39 7.32 6.08 17.70
C GLY A 39 6.48 4.95 18.26
N THR A 40 5.19 4.97 17.98
CA THR A 40 4.25 3.92 18.36
C THR A 40 3.93 3.06 17.14
N ARG A 41 4.17 1.74 17.25
CA ARG A 41 3.73 0.74 16.28
C ARG A 41 2.48 0.02 16.76
N PHE A 42 1.44 0.01 15.93
CA PHE A 42 0.20 -0.70 16.22
C PHE A 42 0.30 -2.12 15.67
N SER A 43 0.24 -3.12 16.55
CA SER A 43 0.37 -4.53 16.17
C SER A 43 -0.89 -5.12 15.52
N ASN A 44 -2.04 -4.47 15.67
CA ASN A 44 -3.34 -4.92 15.19
C ASN A 44 -4.08 -3.78 14.51
N ALA A 45 -3.61 -3.38 13.33
CA ALA A 45 -4.30 -2.44 12.45
C ALA A 45 -4.88 -3.18 11.25
N TYR A 46 -6.11 -2.84 10.86
CA TYR A 46 -6.86 -3.54 9.82
C TYR A 46 -7.53 -2.57 8.88
N THR A 47 -7.51 -2.86 7.59
CA THR A 47 -8.41 -2.22 6.63
C THR A 47 -9.82 -2.80 6.75
N ASN A 48 -10.84 -1.99 6.56
CA ASN A 48 -12.21 -2.50 6.55
C ASN A 48 -12.66 -3.08 5.20
N CYS A 49 -11.84 -2.89 4.16
CA CYS A 49 -12.03 -3.51 2.85
C CYS A 49 -10.66 -3.70 2.17
N PRO A 50 -10.14 -4.93 2.07
CA PRO A 50 -8.82 -5.20 1.52
C PRO A 50 -8.81 -5.17 -0.03
N ILE A 51 -9.19 -4.04 -0.60
CA ILE A 51 -9.18 -3.69 -2.03
C ILE A 51 -8.79 -2.22 -2.12
N CYS A 52 -7.89 -1.84 -3.03
CA CYS A 52 -7.25 -0.51 -3.04
C CYS A 52 -8.24 0.67 -3.05
N VAL A 53 -9.18 0.71 -3.99
CA VAL A 53 -10.11 1.85 -4.13
C VAL A 53 -11.03 1.98 -2.91
N PRO A 54 -11.73 0.92 -2.45
CA PRO A 54 -12.51 0.96 -1.22
C PRO A 54 -11.70 1.33 0.02
N ALA A 55 -10.52 0.71 0.22
CA ALA A 55 -9.68 0.99 1.36
C ALA A 55 -9.27 2.47 1.43
N ARG A 56 -8.91 3.06 0.28
CA ARG A 56 -8.51 4.46 0.19
C ARG A 56 -9.69 5.41 0.36
N ALA A 57 -10.88 5.05 -0.11
CA ALA A 57 -12.12 5.80 0.18
C ALA A 57 -12.44 5.77 1.69
N ALA A 58 -12.34 4.60 2.32
CA ALA A 58 -12.53 4.45 3.76
C ALA A 58 -11.48 5.25 4.56
N PHE A 59 -10.21 5.24 4.13
CA PHE A 59 -9.16 6.03 4.75
C PHE A 59 -9.43 7.53 4.62
N ALA A 60 -9.86 8.00 3.44
CA ALA A 60 -10.18 9.40 3.21
C ALA A 60 -11.32 9.90 4.09
N THR A 61 -12.35 9.09 4.26
CA THR A 61 -13.60 9.48 4.93
C THR A 61 -13.64 9.13 6.42
N GLY A 62 -12.79 8.19 6.87
CA GLY A 62 -12.86 7.64 8.23
C GLY A 62 -14.10 6.78 8.47
N ALA A 63 -14.75 6.29 7.41
CA ALA A 63 -16.01 5.53 7.49
C ALA A 63 -15.86 4.12 6.93
N TYR A 64 -16.76 3.23 7.32
CA TYR A 64 -16.82 1.88 6.75
C TYR A 64 -17.38 1.90 5.33
N VAL A 65 -16.87 1.04 4.46
CA VAL A 65 -17.27 0.99 3.04
C VAL A 65 -18.77 0.72 2.84
N ASN A 66 -19.41 -0.04 3.74
CA ASN A 66 -20.84 -0.28 3.71
C ASN A 66 -21.68 0.97 4.00
N ASP A 67 -21.13 1.95 4.73
CA ASP A 67 -21.84 3.20 5.07
C ASP A 67 -21.71 4.22 3.93
N ILE A 68 -20.62 4.16 3.16
CA ILE A 68 -20.30 5.12 2.10
C ILE A 68 -20.51 4.58 0.69
N GLY A 69 -20.73 3.28 0.52
CA GLY A 69 -21.08 2.65 -0.76
C GLY A 69 -19.92 2.40 -1.74
N TYR A 70 -18.67 2.63 -1.35
CA TYR A 70 -17.48 2.35 -2.18
C TYR A 70 -16.99 0.92 -1.93
N TRP A 71 -17.59 -0.08 -2.59
CA TRP A 71 -17.41 -1.49 -2.26
C TRP A 71 -16.38 -2.25 -3.10
N ASP A 72 -16.10 -1.77 -4.29
CA ASP A 72 -15.08 -2.35 -5.17
C ASP A 72 -14.40 -1.27 -6.03
N ASN A 73 -13.42 -1.68 -6.83
CA ASN A 73 -12.66 -0.74 -7.65
C ASN A 73 -13.47 -0.05 -8.76
N ALA A 74 -14.67 -0.52 -9.05
CA ALA A 74 -15.55 0.12 -10.04
C ALA A 74 -16.19 1.42 -9.53
N ILE A 75 -16.22 1.62 -8.20
CA ILE A 75 -16.87 2.77 -7.57
C ILE A 75 -15.79 3.58 -6.84
N ALA A 76 -15.17 4.51 -7.53
CA ALA A 76 -14.07 5.30 -7.00
C ALA A 76 -14.56 6.56 -6.25
N TYR A 77 -13.85 6.92 -5.17
CA TYR A 77 -14.14 8.09 -4.34
C TYR A 77 -14.05 9.39 -5.14
N GLU A 78 -15.06 10.24 -5.01
CA GLU A 78 -15.20 11.52 -5.75
C GLU A 78 -15.51 12.70 -4.82
N GLY A 79 -15.37 12.54 -3.51
CA GLY A 79 -15.56 13.64 -2.55
C GLY A 79 -17.01 13.89 -2.11
N ALA A 80 -17.99 13.05 -2.50
CA ALA A 80 -19.38 13.18 -2.04
C ALA A 80 -19.47 13.06 -0.51
N TYR A 81 -18.72 12.13 0.07
CA TYR A 81 -18.49 12.07 1.51
C TYR A 81 -17.26 12.90 1.87
N LYS A 82 -17.44 13.93 2.71
CA LYS A 82 -16.31 14.78 3.11
C LYS A 82 -15.34 14.01 4.00
N GLY A 83 -14.07 14.01 3.58
CA GLY A 83 -12.97 13.32 4.26
C GLY A 83 -12.15 14.25 5.15
N TRP A 84 -11.09 13.67 5.77
CA TRP A 84 -10.19 14.41 6.65
C TRP A 84 -9.50 15.60 5.97
N GLY A 85 -9.23 15.52 4.66
CA GLY A 85 -8.66 16.64 3.89
C GLY A 85 -9.57 17.87 3.93
N HIS A 86 -10.88 17.71 3.73
CA HIS A 86 -11.85 18.81 3.84
C HIS A 86 -11.91 19.39 5.27
N VAL A 87 -11.75 18.54 6.28
CA VAL A 87 -11.70 19.01 7.68
C VAL A 87 -10.46 19.89 7.88
N LEU A 88 -9.30 19.48 7.38
CA LEU A 88 -8.07 20.28 7.46
C LEU A 88 -8.22 21.62 6.74
N GLN A 89 -8.76 21.63 5.52
CA GLN A 89 -9.04 22.86 4.76
C GLN A 89 -9.99 23.79 5.53
N ALA A 90 -11.06 23.26 6.13
CA ALA A 90 -11.98 24.06 6.93
C ALA A 90 -11.30 24.72 8.14
N HIS A 91 -10.20 24.17 8.63
CA HIS A 91 -9.36 24.73 9.68
C HIS A 91 -8.17 25.56 9.17
N GLY A 92 -8.11 25.82 7.87
CA GLY A 92 -7.03 26.60 7.24
C GLY A 92 -5.69 25.89 7.19
N ILE A 93 -5.67 24.58 7.33
CA ILE A 93 -4.47 23.74 7.19
C ILE A 93 -4.38 23.28 5.75
N ARG A 94 -3.30 23.62 5.07
CA ARG A 94 -3.04 23.21 3.69
C ARG A 94 -2.79 21.71 3.62
N SER A 95 -3.54 21.04 2.73
CA SER A 95 -3.46 19.61 2.50
C SER A 95 -3.09 19.33 1.05
N GLU A 96 -1.97 18.64 0.81
CA GLU A 96 -1.52 18.29 -0.54
C GLU A 96 -1.25 16.78 -0.64
N SER A 97 -1.34 16.23 -1.84
CA SER A 97 -1.00 14.84 -2.11
C SER A 97 0.05 14.70 -3.20
N ILE A 98 0.89 13.67 -3.08
CA ILE A 98 1.86 13.26 -4.09
C ILE A 98 1.71 11.75 -4.29
N GLY A 99 1.41 11.33 -5.52
CA GLY A 99 1.38 9.91 -5.85
C GLY A 99 -0.01 9.27 -5.86
N LYS A 100 -0.07 7.98 -5.52
CA LYS A 100 -1.27 7.16 -5.67
C LYS A 100 -2.38 7.54 -4.71
N LEU A 101 -3.51 7.97 -5.26
CA LEU A 101 -4.77 8.20 -4.55
C LEU A 101 -5.81 7.11 -4.85
N HIS A 102 -5.89 6.65 -6.10
CA HIS A 102 -6.91 5.73 -6.59
C HIS A 102 -8.34 6.26 -6.38
N TYR A 103 -8.51 7.58 -6.44
CA TYR A 103 -9.79 8.26 -6.47
C TYR A 103 -10.30 8.33 -7.91
N ARG A 104 -11.49 8.88 -8.13
CA ARG A 104 -12.11 8.90 -9.46
C ARG A 104 -11.36 9.80 -10.44
N SER A 105 -11.01 11.02 -10.03
CA SER A 105 -10.46 12.04 -10.95
C SER A 105 -9.85 13.21 -10.17
N GLU A 106 -8.84 13.86 -10.74
CA GLU A 106 -8.27 15.12 -10.27
C GLU A 106 -9.24 16.32 -10.31
N ARG A 107 -10.42 16.14 -10.96
CA ARG A 107 -11.44 17.20 -11.07
C ARG A 107 -12.41 17.17 -9.89
N ASP A 108 -12.37 16.15 -9.09
CA ASP A 108 -13.24 15.98 -7.94
C ASP A 108 -12.67 16.71 -6.72
N ASP A 109 -13.55 17.31 -5.91
CA ASP A 109 -13.15 17.91 -4.63
C ASP A 109 -12.96 16.81 -3.58
N THR A 110 -11.74 16.31 -3.48
CA THR A 110 -11.35 15.21 -2.57
C THR A 110 -10.69 15.69 -1.27
N GLY A 111 -10.60 17.01 -1.08
CA GLY A 111 -10.07 17.64 0.12
C GLY A 111 -8.57 17.93 0.06
N PHE A 112 -7.95 17.88 -1.11
CA PHE A 112 -6.59 18.34 -1.33
C PHE A 112 -6.55 19.71 -2.02
N ASP A 113 -5.68 20.61 -1.54
CA ASP A 113 -5.44 21.91 -2.16
C ASP A 113 -4.61 21.79 -3.45
N ALA A 114 -3.81 20.73 -3.55
CA ALA A 114 -3.07 20.35 -4.75
C ALA A 114 -2.77 18.86 -4.77
N GLU A 115 -2.82 18.28 -5.95
CA GLU A 115 -2.43 16.89 -6.22
C GLU A 115 -1.25 16.89 -7.20
N HIS A 116 -0.18 16.17 -6.85
CA HIS A 116 1.03 16.07 -7.65
C HIS A 116 1.24 14.61 -8.07
N LEU A 117 1.55 14.38 -9.35
CA LEU A 117 1.75 13.03 -9.89
C LEU A 117 0.61 12.08 -9.50
N ALA A 118 -0.62 12.58 -9.39
CA ALA A 118 -1.75 11.82 -8.88
C ALA A 118 -2.06 10.61 -9.77
N MET A 119 -2.11 9.41 -9.15
CA MET A 119 -2.60 8.20 -9.82
C MET A 119 -4.05 7.96 -9.40
N HIS A 120 -4.96 8.28 -10.30
CA HIS A 120 -6.38 7.99 -10.19
C HIS A 120 -6.77 6.69 -10.87
N VAL A 121 -8.00 6.25 -10.66
CA VAL A 121 -8.57 5.12 -11.39
C VAL A 121 -8.70 5.48 -12.87
N TYR A 122 -8.17 4.62 -13.75
CA TYR A 122 -8.20 4.86 -15.19
C TYR A 122 -9.64 5.08 -15.67
N GLN A 123 -9.90 6.23 -16.30
CA GLN A 123 -11.24 6.68 -16.74
C GLN A 123 -12.31 6.70 -15.61
N GLY A 124 -11.89 6.69 -14.35
CA GLY A 124 -12.77 6.79 -13.18
C GLY A 124 -13.55 5.52 -12.83
N VAL A 125 -13.37 4.43 -13.56
CA VAL A 125 -14.02 3.14 -13.32
C VAL A 125 -12.98 2.03 -13.35
N GLY A 126 -12.72 1.43 -12.23
CA GLY A 126 -11.77 0.33 -12.11
C GLY A 126 -12.41 -1.04 -12.39
N MET A 127 -11.64 -2.07 -12.14
CA MET A 127 -12.04 -3.45 -12.37
C MET A 127 -13.13 -3.89 -11.37
N VAL A 128 -14.18 -4.52 -11.90
CA VAL A 128 -15.21 -5.20 -11.11
C VAL A 128 -14.76 -6.63 -10.79
N TRP A 129 -14.82 -7.00 -9.50
CA TRP A 129 -14.60 -8.38 -9.10
C TRP A 129 -15.80 -9.27 -9.47
N GLY A 130 -15.62 -10.11 -10.48
CA GLY A 130 -16.67 -11.02 -10.96
C GLY A 130 -17.10 -12.06 -9.91
N SER A 131 -16.14 -12.50 -9.06
CA SER A 131 -16.41 -13.52 -8.03
C SER A 131 -17.34 -13.06 -6.90
N ILE A 132 -17.64 -11.77 -6.79
CA ILE A 132 -18.58 -11.23 -5.79
C ILE A 132 -19.95 -10.90 -6.39
N ARG A 133 -20.18 -11.20 -7.67
CA ARG A 133 -21.44 -10.97 -8.37
C ARG A 133 -22.34 -12.21 -8.34
N ASP A 134 -23.65 -11.99 -8.38
CA ASP A 134 -24.65 -13.04 -8.52
C ASP A 134 -25.52 -12.74 -9.76
N PRO A 135 -25.47 -13.57 -10.82
CA PRO A 135 -24.60 -14.74 -10.96
C PRO A 135 -23.11 -14.33 -11.09
N MET A 136 -22.24 -15.22 -10.60
CA MET A 136 -20.80 -15.03 -10.74
C MET A 136 -20.41 -15.01 -12.22
N LEU A 137 -19.56 -14.06 -12.62
CA LEU A 137 -19.01 -14.04 -13.97
C LEU A 137 -18.11 -15.26 -14.19
N THR A 138 -18.18 -15.85 -15.38
CA THR A 138 -17.52 -17.12 -15.70
C THR A 138 -16.08 -16.96 -16.18
N GLU A 139 -15.67 -15.75 -16.52
CA GLU A 139 -14.32 -15.51 -17.06
C GLU A 139 -13.64 -14.34 -16.35
N PRO A 140 -12.36 -14.48 -15.97
CA PRO A 140 -11.57 -13.37 -15.45
C PRO A 140 -11.34 -12.32 -16.53
N PRO A 141 -11.28 -11.03 -16.17
CA PRO A 141 -11.27 -9.92 -17.14
C PRO A 141 -10.11 -9.92 -18.13
N HIS A 142 -9.03 -10.65 -17.91
CA HIS A 142 -7.79 -10.54 -18.69
C HIS A 142 -7.14 -11.87 -19.08
N GLY A 143 -7.78 -13.02 -18.92
CA GLY A 143 -7.30 -14.32 -19.40
C GLY A 143 -5.89 -14.76 -18.94
N GLY A 144 -5.25 -14.03 -18.05
CA GLY A 144 -3.89 -14.26 -17.60
C GLY A 144 -3.71 -14.08 -16.09
N ARG A 145 -2.49 -14.25 -15.64
CA ARG A 145 -2.12 -14.09 -14.23
C ARG A 145 -2.29 -12.63 -13.78
N MET A 146 -2.94 -12.39 -12.65
CA MET A 146 -3.13 -11.06 -12.05
C MET A 146 -1.80 -10.35 -11.80
N LEU A 147 -0.76 -11.10 -11.41
CA LEU A 147 0.57 -10.57 -11.10
C LEU A 147 1.36 -10.09 -12.34
N GLY A 148 0.77 -10.21 -13.53
CA GLY A 148 1.41 -9.87 -14.80
C GLY A 148 2.24 -11.02 -15.40
N PRO A 149 2.69 -10.85 -16.65
CA PRO A 149 3.39 -11.91 -17.38
C PRO A 149 4.85 -12.08 -16.98
N THR A 150 5.46 -11.05 -16.38
CA THR A 150 6.90 -11.02 -16.02
C THR A 150 7.05 -10.82 -14.53
N ILE A 151 7.94 -11.59 -13.91
CA ILE A 151 8.26 -11.55 -12.48
C ILE A 151 9.79 -11.61 -12.34
N GLY A 152 10.34 -10.87 -11.38
CA GLY A 152 11.77 -10.93 -11.04
C GLY A 152 12.50 -9.62 -11.30
N ALA A 153 13.72 -9.72 -11.80
CA ALA A 153 14.59 -8.57 -12.01
C ALA A 153 14.13 -7.68 -13.16
N GLY A 154 14.21 -6.37 -12.97
CA GLY A 154 13.89 -5.38 -13.98
C GLY A 154 13.38 -4.05 -13.43
N GLU A 155 12.83 -3.26 -14.31
CA GLU A 155 12.14 -2.02 -13.98
C GLU A 155 10.71 -2.08 -14.51
N SER A 156 9.74 -1.66 -13.72
CA SER A 156 8.35 -1.54 -14.12
C SER A 156 7.93 -0.07 -14.21
N THR A 157 6.78 0.17 -14.81
CA THR A 157 6.17 1.52 -14.80
C THR A 157 5.89 1.98 -13.37
N TYR A 158 5.59 1.06 -12.45
CA TYR A 158 5.30 1.37 -11.05
C TYR A 158 6.56 1.68 -10.24
N THR A 159 7.67 0.96 -10.46
CA THR A 159 8.92 1.30 -9.78
C THR A 159 9.46 2.65 -10.24
N ARG A 160 9.34 2.99 -11.53
CA ARG A 160 9.67 4.33 -12.02
C ARG A 160 8.77 5.40 -11.40
N TYR A 161 7.47 5.17 -11.40
CA TYR A 161 6.50 6.09 -10.81
C TYR A 161 6.78 6.36 -9.33
N ASP A 162 7.02 5.34 -8.52
CA ASP A 162 7.33 5.52 -7.11
C ASP A 162 8.67 6.26 -6.88
N ASN A 163 9.64 6.06 -7.77
CA ASN A 163 10.86 6.88 -7.74
C ASN A 163 10.54 8.35 -8.00
N ASP A 164 9.70 8.66 -8.99
CA ASP A 164 9.29 10.03 -9.31
C ASP A 164 8.49 10.65 -8.15
N VAL A 165 7.58 9.88 -7.55
CA VAL A 165 6.84 10.27 -6.33
C VAL A 165 7.81 10.60 -5.19
N THR A 166 8.84 9.78 -4.99
CA THR A 166 9.85 9.96 -3.94
C THR A 166 10.66 11.24 -4.20
N VAL A 167 11.14 11.45 -5.43
CA VAL A 167 11.89 12.67 -5.81
C VAL A 167 11.01 13.90 -5.59
N ARG A 168 9.78 13.88 -6.11
CA ARG A 168 8.85 15.00 -5.94
C ARG A 168 8.52 15.29 -4.48
N THR A 169 8.42 14.26 -3.65
CA THR A 169 8.21 14.42 -2.20
C THR A 169 9.41 15.09 -1.54
N CYS A 170 10.63 14.69 -1.88
CA CYS A 170 11.85 15.33 -1.36
C CYS A 170 11.94 16.81 -1.78
N GLU A 171 11.61 17.15 -3.02
CA GLU A 171 11.54 18.54 -3.50
C GLU A 171 10.50 19.34 -2.70
N TRP A 172 9.31 18.76 -2.54
CA TRP A 172 8.21 19.40 -1.79
C TRP A 172 8.61 19.69 -0.32
N LEU A 173 9.27 18.73 0.33
CA LEU A 173 9.77 18.91 1.71
C LEU A 173 10.84 20.02 1.78
N ALA A 174 11.73 20.11 0.79
CA ALA A 174 12.70 21.20 0.72
C ALA A 174 12.00 22.57 0.62
N ASP A 175 10.97 22.69 -0.22
CA ASP A 175 10.16 23.91 -0.35
C ASP A 175 9.33 24.20 0.90
N ALA A 176 8.95 23.16 1.65
CA ALA A 176 8.15 23.31 2.87
C ALA A 176 8.96 23.78 4.07
N ALA A 177 10.30 23.69 4.05
CA ALA A 177 11.15 24.10 5.14
C ALA A 177 10.99 25.59 5.57
N GLY A 178 10.56 26.45 4.63
CA GLY A 178 10.31 27.88 4.90
C GLY A 178 8.84 28.21 5.27
N ARG A 179 7.97 27.23 5.41
CA ARG A 179 6.54 27.48 5.68
C ARG A 179 6.31 27.71 7.18
N GLU A 180 5.64 28.81 7.51
CA GLU A 180 5.30 29.16 8.89
C GLU A 180 4.03 28.45 9.41
N LYS A 181 3.12 28.08 8.50
CA LYS A 181 1.86 27.44 8.86
C LYS A 181 1.98 25.92 8.77
N PRO A 182 1.29 25.20 9.66
CA PRO A 182 1.24 23.73 9.59
C PRO A 182 0.62 23.26 8.25
N TRP A 183 1.08 22.12 7.80
CA TRP A 183 0.65 21.48 6.57
C TRP A 183 0.40 19.99 6.77
N CYS A 184 -0.36 19.41 5.86
CA CYS A 184 -0.52 17.98 5.72
C CYS A 184 -0.07 17.55 4.32
N LEU A 185 0.87 16.62 4.24
CA LEU A 185 1.28 15.97 3.00
C LEU A 185 0.92 14.49 3.04
N TYR A 186 0.14 14.05 2.07
CA TYR A 186 -0.10 12.64 1.81
C TYR A 186 0.80 12.17 0.67
N VAL A 187 1.51 11.06 0.87
CA VAL A 187 2.38 10.41 -0.12
C VAL A 187 1.88 9.00 -0.37
N GLY A 188 1.44 8.73 -1.60
CA GLY A 188 0.95 7.42 -2.00
C GLY A 188 1.96 6.68 -2.89
N LEU A 189 2.58 5.61 -2.36
CA LEU A 189 3.45 4.71 -3.10
C LEU A 189 2.64 3.53 -3.65
N VAL A 190 3.12 2.92 -4.73
CA VAL A 190 2.52 1.71 -5.33
C VAL A 190 3.16 0.45 -4.78
N ALA A 191 4.46 0.42 -4.55
CA ALA A 191 5.12 -0.76 -4.02
C ALA A 191 4.63 -1.11 -2.60
N PRO A 192 4.60 -2.41 -2.27
CA PRO A 192 5.03 -3.58 -3.04
C PRO A 192 3.98 -4.22 -3.97
N HIS A 193 2.94 -3.51 -4.39
CA HIS A 193 1.93 -3.99 -5.34
C HIS A 193 2.55 -4.57 -6.62
N PHE A 194 1.96 -5.63 -7.15
CA PHE A 194 2.39 -6.19 -8.44
C PHE A 194 2.28 -5.16 -9.59
N PRO A 195 3.00 -5.35 -10.74
CA PRO A 195 3.81 -6.50 -11.12
C PRO A 195 5.06 -6.65 -10.26
N PHE A 196 5.39 -7.90 -9.90
CA PHE A 196 6.53 -8.19 -9.04
C PHE A 196 7.85 -8.10 -9.83
N ILE A 197 8.20 -6.88 -10.21
CA ILE A 197 9.41 -6.53 -10.97
C ILE A 197 10.17 -5.48 -10.17
N VAL A 198 11.43 -5.73 -9.87
CA VAL A 198 12.29 -4.87 -9.08
C VAL A 198 13.74 -4.92 -9.56
N ALA A 199 14.53 -3.90 -9.27
CA ALA A 199 15.95 -3.88 -9.62
C ALA A 199 16.70 -5.08 -9.03
N GLN A 200 17.65 -5.63 -9.77
CA GLN A 200 18.39 -6.86 -9.42
C GLN A 200 19.02 -6.77 -8.02
N GLU A 201 19.58 -5.64 -7.66
CA GLU A 201 20.22 -5.42 -6.35
C GLU A 201 19.29 -5.67 -5.15
N PHE A 202 18.00 -5.40 -5.28
CA PHE A 202 17.01 -5.72 -4.24
C PHE A 202 16.59 -7.18 -4.29
N LEU A 203 16.50 -7.76 -5.49
CA LEU A 203 16.16 -9.18 -5.63
C LEU A 203 17.26 -10.07 -5.04
N ASP A 204 18.52 -9.68 -5.20
CA ASP A 204 19.69 -10.40 -4.66
C ASP A 204 19.70 -10.49 -3.12
N LEU A 205 18.90 -9.66 -2.42
CA LEU A 205 18.72 -9.77 -0.98
C LEU A 205 17.93 -11.03 -0.55
N TYR A 206 17.29 -11.71 -1.51
CA TYR A 206 16.35 -12.80 -1.25
C TYR A 206 16.63 -14.04 -2.11
N PRO A 207 17.73 -14.77 -1.82
CA PRO A 207 18.06 -16.02 -2.50
C PRO A 207 16.90 -17.02 -2.40
N LEU A 208 16.54 -17.67 -3.50
CA LEU A 208 15.37 -18.54 -3.56
C LEU A 208 15.43 -19.73 -2.60
N ASP A 209 16.61 -20.26 -2.35
CA ASP A 209 16.85 -21.39 -1.43
C ASP A 209 16.73 -21.01 0.05
N GLU A 210 16.85 -19.73 0.40
CA GLU A 210 16.74 -19.21 1.75
C GLU A 210 15.30 -18.75 2.11
N LEU A 211 14.41 -18.62 1.12
CA LEU A 211 13.04 -18.13 1.35
C LEU A 211 12.28 -19.02 2.33
N PRO A 212 11.51 -18.43 3.26
CA PRO A 212 10.62 -19.18 4.12
C PRO A 212 9.57 -19.93 3.28
N PRO A 213 9.10 -21.10 3.74
CA PRO A 213 8.10 -21.86 3.01
C PRO A 213 6.75 -21.14 2.98
N ARG A 214 6.02 -21.27 1.90
CA ARG A 214 4.61 -20.90 1.83
C ARG A 214 3.80 -21.75 2.82
N LYS A 215 2.83 -21.16 3.50
CA LYS A 215 2.10 -21.81 4.60
C LYS A 215 0.66 -22.15 4.17
N LEU A 216 0.09 -23.14 4.88
CA LEU A 216 -1.33 -23.50 4.77
C LEU A 216 -1.75 -23.85 3.33
N LEU A 217 -0.92 -24.59 2.61
CA LEU A 217 -1.21 -24.94 1.22
C LEU A 217 -2.31 -26.02 1.14
N PRO A 218 -3.21 -25.94 0.14
CA PRO A 218 -4.21 -26.99 -0.12
C PRO A 218 -3.56 -28.35 -0.40
N SER A 219 -2.40 -28.37 -1.06
CA SER A 219 -1.60 -29.58 -1.28
C SER A 219 -1.12 -30.25 0.01
N ALA A 220 -1.08 -29.51 1.12
CA ALA A 220 -0.79 -30.03 2.47
C ALA A 220 -2.06 -30.23 3.31
N GLY A 221 -3.25 -30.25 2.70
CA GLY A 221 -4.52 -30.55 3.36
C GLY A 221 -5.25 -29.34 3.95
N TYR A 222 -4.77 -28.11 3.73
CA TYR A 222 -5.51 -26.92 4.16
C TYR A 222 -6.79 -26.71 3.33
N GLN A 223 -7.90 -26.42 4.00
CA GLN A 223 -9.17 -26.10 3.34
C GLN A 223 -9.43 -24.58 3.45
N ARG A 224 -9.53 -23.92 2.32
CA ARG A 224 -9.94 -22.51 2.24
C ARG A 224 -11.41 -22.38 2.66
N HIS A 225 -11.76 -21.21 3.19
CA HIS A 225 -13.17 -20.86 3.37
C HIS A 225 -13.92 -20.94 2.01
N PRO A 226 -15.15 -21.46 1.93
CA PRO A 226 -15.85 -21.66 0.65
C PRO A 226 -15.92 -20.41 -0.23
N TRP A 227 -16.14 -19.24 0.34
CA TRP A 227 -16.14 -17.97 -0.40
C TRP A 227 -14.78 -17.66 -1.01
N VAL A 228 -13.69 -17.89 -0.26
CA VAL A 228 -12.32 -17.67 -0.77
C VAL A 228 -11.96 -18.73 -1.81
N GLN A 229 -12.47 -19.96 -1.68
CA GLN A 229 -12.31 -20.99 -2.70
C GLN A 229 -13.01 -20.57 -4.01
N ALA A 230 -14.24 -20.03 -3.95
CA ALA A 230 -14.93 -19.51 -5.12
C ALA A 230 -14.16 -18.34 -5.79
N GLN A 231 -13.53 -17.46 -5.00
CA GLN A 231 -12.65 -16.40 -5.51
C GLN A 231 -11.43 -16.96 -6.24
N HIS A 232 -10.78 -17.99 -5.65
CA HIS A 232 -9.66 -18.67 -6.28
C HIS A 232 -10.07 -19.37 -7.57
N ASP A 233 -11.21 -20.06 -7.57
CA ASP A 233 -11.71 -20.79 -8.75
C ASP A 233 -12.05 -19.83 -9.89
N PHE A 234 -12.50 -18.62 -9.57
CA PHE A 234 -12.73 -17.56 -10.55
C PHE A 234 -11.43 -17.05 -11.18
N TRP A 235 -10.35 -16.93 -10.39
CA TRP A 235 -9.03 -16.49 -10.86
C TRP A 235 -7.91 -17.28 -10.17
N PRO A 236 -7.57 -18.47 -10.69
CA PRO A 236 -6.65 -19.38 -10.03
C PRO A 236 -5.19 -18.98 -10.21
N ASN A 237 -4.80 -17.82 -9.67
CA ASN A 237 -3.46 -17.25 -9.87
C ASN A 237 -2.32 -18.21 -9.50
N ASP A 238 -2.47 -19.04 -8.46
CA ASP A 238 -1.43 -20.00 -8.06
C ASP A 238 -1.19 -21.08 -9.12
N ASP A 239 -2.24 -21.45 -9.87
CA ASP A 239 -2.17 -22.48 -10.91
C ASP A 239 -1.63 -21.94 -12.25
N LEU A 240 -1.53 -20.61 -12.38
CA LEU A 240 -1.03 -19.94 -13.59
C LEU A 240 0.49 -19.73 -13.58
N PHE A 241 1.20 -20.15 -12.54
CA PHE A 241 2.66 -20.20 -12.53
C PHE A 241 3.16 -21.44 -13.25
N ALA A 242 4.30 -21.32 -13.93
CA ALA A 242 4.90 -22.43 -14.68
C ALA A 242 5.35 -23.57 -13.75
N ASP A 243 5.91 -23.23 -12.60
CA ASP A 243 6.42 -24.18 -11.61
C ASP A 243 6.60 -23.54 -10.22
N GLU A 244 7.07 -24.32 -9.26
CA GLU A 244 7.36 -23.87 -7.90
C GLU A 244 8.50 -22.85 -7.84
N THR A 245 9.46 -22.90 -8.77
CA THR A 245 10.56 -21.94 -8.87
C THR A 245 10.03 -20.56 -9.20
N GLU A 246 9.10 -20.44 -10.14
CA GLU A 246 8.48 -19.17 -10.49
C GLU A 246 7.66 -18.60 -9.32
N LYS A 247 6.95 -19.45 -8.54
CA LYS A 247 6.25 -19.03 -7.32
C LYS A 247 7.22 -18.49 -6.26
N ARG A 248 8.35 -19.14 -6.07
CA ARG A 248 9.41 -18.66 -5.17
C ARG A 248 10.01 -17.34 -5.66
N THR A 249 10.21 -17.20 -6.97
CA THR A 249 10.66 -15.93 -7.58
C THR A 249 9.64 -14.81 -7.33
N ALA A 250 8.36 -15.10 -7.43
CA ALA A 250 7.31 -14.12 -7.12
C ALA A 250 7.33 -13.68 -5.65
N MET A 251 7.53 -14.63 -4.74
CA MET A 251 7.68 -14.34 -3.31
C MET A 251 8.94 -13.49 -3.05
N ALA A 252 10.09 -13.87 -3.62
CA ALA A 252 11.34 -13.10 -3.52
C ALA A 252 11.14 -11.66 -4.04
N ALA A 253 10.49 -11.50 -5.19
CA ALA A 253 10.26 -10.21 -5.81
C ALA A 253 9.31 -9.32 -4.98
N TYR A 254 8.30 -9.89 -4.32
CA TYR A 254 7.46 -9.15 -3.36
C TYR A 254 8.29 -8.64 -2.17
N LEU A 255 9.12 -9.48 -1.56
CA LEU A 255 10.01 -9.07 -0.45
C LEU A 255 11.02 -8.02 -0.91
N ALA A 256 11.55 -8.17 -2.12
CA ALA A 256 12.46 -7.20 -2.73
C ALA A 256 11.78 -5.85 -2.99
N LEU A 257 10.54 -5.85 -3.49
CA LEU A 257 9.73 -4.64 -3.64
C LEU A 257 9.43 -3.99 -2.29
N THR A 258 9.21 -4.78 -1.23
CA THR A 258 9.03 -4.27 0.14
C THR A 258 10.30 -3.55 0.61
N SER A 259 11.49 -4.13 0.38
CA SER A 259 12.77 -3.47 0.71
C SER A 259 13.04 -2.24 -0.16
N TRP A 260 12.67 -2.29 -1.44
CA TRP A 260 12.80 -1.13 -2.33
C TRP A 260 11.84 0.00 -1.92
N MET A 261 10.62 -0.31 -1.51
CA MET A 261 9.67 0.65 -0.94
C MET A 261 10.23 1.26 0.36
N ASP A 262 10.77 0.45 1.27
CA ASP A 262 11.45 0.92 2.48
C ASP A 262 12.62 1.87 2.17
N HIS A 263 13.40 1.58 1.12
CA HIS A 263 14.45 2.47 0.64
C HIS A 263 13.89 3.84 0.23
N ASN A 264 12.77 3.89 -0.51
CA ASN A 264 12.13 5.15 -0.88
C ASN A 264 11.57 5.91 0.33
N VAL A 265 10.95 5.21 1.28
CA VAL A 265 10.55 5.79 2.58
C VAL A 265 11.77 6.37 3.29
N GLY A 266 12.90 5.67 3.28
CA GLY A 266 14.15 6.16 3.85
C GLY A 266 14.66 7.47 3.24
N ARG A 267 14.53 7.62 1.91
CA ARG A 267 14.88 8.87 1.20
C ARG A 267 13.98 10.04 1.65
N ILE A 268 12.68 9.79 1.77
CA ILE A 268 11.70 10.79 2.23
C ILE A 268 12.01 11.22 3.67
N LEU A 269 12.22 10.26 4.57
CA LEU A 269 12.55 10.54 5.97
C LEU A 269 13.89 11.26 6.10
N GLY A 270 14.90 10.86 5.31
CA GLY A 270 16.19 11.54 5.26
C GLY A 270 16.09 13.00 4.80
N GLN A 271 15.18 13.28 3.84
CA GLN A 271 14.92 14.65 3.42
C GLN A 271 14.19 15.46 4.51
N LEU A 272 13.24 14.84 5.22
CA LEU A 272 12.56 15.45 6.36
C LEU A 272 13.58 15.86 7.46
N ASP A 273 14.53 14.99 7.75
CA ASP A 273 15.63 15.25 8.69
C ASP A 273 16.53 16.40 8.18
N ALA A 274 16.96 16.35 6.92
CA ALA A 274 17.86 17.32 6.31
C ALA A 274 17.27 18.75 6.22
N THR A 275 15.95 18.86 6.15
CA THR A 275 15.24 20.15 6.14
C THR A 275 14.98 20.72 7.54
N GLY A 276 15.28 19.97 8.61
CA GLY A 276 15.00 20.36 9.99
C GLY A 276 13.53 20.31 10.36
N LEU A 277 12.68 19.67 9.54
CA LEU A 277 11.24 19.56 9.76
C LEU A 277 10.87 18.40 10.69
N ALA A 278 11.78 17.47 10.97
CA ALA A 278 11.47 16.23 11.70
C ALA A 278 10.85 16.49 13.07
N ASP A 279 11.42 17.42 13.87
CA ASP A 279 10.94 17.73 15.22
C ASP A 279 9.55 18.38 15.26
N SER A 280 9.12 18.97 14.13
CA SER A 280 7.83 19.65 13.99
C SER A 280 6.81 18.86 13.16
N THR A 281 7.17 17.65 12.76
CA THR A 281 6.32 16.81 11.88
C THR A 281 5.97 15.49 12.55
N ARG A 282 4.68 15.16 12.56
CA ARG A 282 4.21 13.82 12.87
C ARG A 282 4.18 13.01 11.58
N VAL A 283 4.81 11.83 11.57
CA VAL A 283 4.85 10.91 10.46
C VAL A 283 3.91 9.75 10.74
N ILE A 284 3.05 9.42 9.78
CA ILE A 284 2.23 8.22 9.78
C ILE A 284 2.66 7.36 8.59
N TYR A 285 3.03 6.09 8.86
CA TYR A 285 3.21 5.09 7.83
C TYR A 285 2.13 4.03 7.93
N THR A 286 1.48 3.70 6.80
CA THR A 286 0.47 2.65 6.70
C THR A 286 0.42 2.06 5.29
N SER A 287 -0.47 1.08 5.08
CA SER A 287 -0.84 0.53 3.77
C SER A 287 -2.35 0.49 3.63
N ASP A 288 -2.86 0.41 2.41
CA ASP A 288 -4.30 0.26 2.16
C ASP A 288 -4.81 -1.17 2.43
N HIS A 289 -3.99 -2.19 2.19
CA HIS A 289 -4.21 -3.61 2.51
C HIS A 289 -2.87 -4.37 2.43
N GLY A 290 -2.89 -5.67 2.71
CA GLY A 290 -1.75 -6.56 2.53
C GLY A 290 -1.85 -7.42 1.27
N ASP A 291 -1.01 -8.48 1.19
CA ASP A 291 -0.94 -9.48 0.12
C ASP A 291 -0.81 -10.89 0.72
N ASN A 292 -1.46 -11.86 0.09
CA ASN A 292 -1.38 -13.27 0.51
C ASN A 292 -0.02 -13.92 0.24
N VAL A 293 0.78 -13.40 -0.69
CA VAL A 293 2.16 -13.82 -1.02
C VAL A 293 2.30 -15.35 -1.16
N GLY A 294 1.36 -15.98 -1.85
CA GLY A 294 1.33 -17.44 -2.08
C GLY A 294 0.90 -18.28 -0.89
N HIS A 295 0.65 -17.71 0.29
CA HIS A 295 0.07 -18.45 1.41
C HIS A 295 -1.33 -18.93 1.07
N ARG A 296 -1.71 -20.12 1.50
CA ARG A 296 -2.97 -20.81 1.15
C ARG A 296 -3.15 -21.02 -0.37
N GLY A 297 -2.08 -20.91 -1.17
CA GLY A 297 -2.17 -20.87 -2.63
C GLY A 297 -2.96 -19.65 -3.12
N LEU A 298 -2.83 -18.51 -2.46
CA LEU A 298 -3.46 -17.24 -2.80
C LEU A 298 -2.42 -16.16 -3.05
N TRP A 299 -2.69 -15.28 -3.99
CA TRP A 299 -1.87 -14.12 -4.33
C TRP A 299 -2.74 -12.87 -4.36
N GLY A 300 -2.14 -11.73 -4.02
CA GLY A 300 -2.89 -10.49 -3.89
C GLY A 300 -3.82 -10.48 -2.68
N LYS A 301 -4.95 -9.85 -2.83
CA LYS A 301 -5.84 -9.35 -1.80
C LYS A 301 -7.29 -9.82 -1.97
N SER A 302 -8.24 -9.04 -1.47
CA SER A 302 -9.69 -9.22 -1.63
C SER A 302 -10.28 -10.36 -0.79
N ASN A 303 -9.65 -10.68 0.34
CA ASN A 303 -10.20 -11.59 1.36
C ASN A 303 -9.85 -11.08 2.75
N PHE A 304 -10.48 -11.64 3.79
CA PHE A 304 -10.29 -11.21 5.17
C PHE A 304 -9.30 -12.08 5.96
N TYR A 305 -8.41 -12.79 5.29
CA TYR A 305 -7.25 -13.37 5.96
C TYR A 305 -6.29 -12.28 6.43
N GLN A 306 -5.52 -12.58 7.47
CA GLN A 306 -4.56 -11.64 8.06
C GLN A 306 -3.62 -11.05 7.01
N GLU A 307 -3.21 -11.89 6.06
CA GLU A 307 -2.33 -11.53 4.96
C GLU A 307 -2.85 -10.37 4.12
N SER A 308 -4.16 -10.31 3.92
CA SER A 308 -4.82 -9.32 3.07
C SER A 308 -5.39 -8.15 3.86
N ALA A 309 -5.98 -8.41 5.04
CA ALA A 309 -6.73 -7.40 5.79
C ALA A 309 -5.89 -6.64 6.83
N CYS A 310 -4.80 -7.21 7.33
CA CYS A 310 -3.92 -6.53 8.27
C CYS A 310 -3.01 -5.54 7.53
N VAL A 311 -2.79 -4.37 8.12
CA VAL A 311 -1.95 -3.31 7.55
C VAL A 311 -0.91 -2.84 8.56
N PRO A 312 0.29 -2.40 8.12
CA PRO A 312 1.22 -1.73 9.02
C PRO A 312 0.62 -0.40 9.49
N MET A 313 0.89 -0.03 10.73
CA MET A 313 0.54 1.30 11.25
C MET A 313 1.64 1.74 12.23
N ILE A 314 2.34 2.79 11.86
CA ILE A 314 3.38 3.42 12.67
C ILE A 314 3.08 4.91 12.74
N ILE A 315 3.12 5.48 13.93
CA ILE A 315 3.04 6.94 14.14
C ILE A 315 4.29 7.37 14.90
N SER A 316 5.01 8.34 14.37
CA SER A 316 6.22 8.89 14.98
C SER A 316 6.19 10.41 14.97
N GLY A 317 6.85 11.04 15.92
CA GLY A 317 6.95 12.50 16.07
C GLY A 317 7.36 12.86 17.49
N SER A 318 7.80 14.09 17.71
CA SER A 318 8.32 14.53 19.02
C SER A 318 7.27 14.50 20.15
N ASP A 319 5.98 14.50 19.80
CA ASP A 319 4.85 14.44 20.73
C ASP A 319 4.19 13.05 20.78
N VAL A 320 4.77 12.06 20.09
CA VAL A 320 4.25 10.67 20.04
C VAL A 320 5.04 9.80 21.00
N PRO A 321 4.37 9.05 21.89
CA PRO A 321 5.08 8.12 22.76
C PRO A 321 5.75 7.00 21.97
N VAL A 322 6.86 6.49 22.48
CA VAL A 322 7.53 5.31 21.94
C VAL A 322 6.91 4.07 22.59
N ALA A 323 6.29 3.16 21.79
CA ALA A 323 5.62 1.95 22.27
C ALA A 323 5.54 0.83 21.22
#